data_88b7d3c63bb0f0b3fb78e6db8b7dc788
#
_entry.id   88b7d3c63bb0f0b3fb78e6db8b7dc788
#
_cell.length_a   1.000
_cell.length_b   1.000
_cell.length_c   1.000
_cell.angle_alpha   90.00
_cell.angle_beta   90.00
_cell.angle_gamma   90.00
#
_symmetry.space_group_name_H-M   'P 1'
#
loop_
_entity.id
_entity.type
_entity.pdbx_description
1 polymer ?
#
loop_
_entity_poly.entity_id
_entity_poly.type
_entity_poly.pdbx_seq_one_letter_code
_entity_poly.pdbx_strand_id
1 'polypeptide(L)'
;ATVLNMRAPGMTLMKMPLFVWTWLITAYLLIATMPVLAGAVTMLLTDKFAGTSFFNAAGGGDPVMFQHIFWFFGHPEVYILILPAFGIVSAIVPTFARKPLFGYSSMVYATASIAFLSFIVWAHHMFTVGMPVVGELFFMYATMMIAVPTGVKVFNWVSTMWKGSMTFETPMLFAIGFVIMFTIGGFSGLMLAIAPADFQYHDTYFVVAHFHYVLVTGAVYSIMAAAYYWLPKWTGNMYDEKLGKMHFWISTISVNVLFF
;
A
#
# COMPACT_ATOMS: atom_id res chain seq x y z
N ALA A 1 16.89 -11.40 8.95
CA ALA A 1 18.00 -11.66 9.92
C ALA A 1 18.37 -10.40 10.67
N THR A 2 18.75 -9.29 10.00
CA THR A 2 19.26 -8.06 10.65
C THR A 2 18.29 -7.49 11.69
N VAL A 3 17.03 -7.27 11.32
CA VAL A 3 16.02 -6.66 12.21
C VAL A 3 15.71 -7.55 13.42
N LEU A 4 15.73 -8.88 13.25
CA LEU A 4 15.39 -9.81 14.34
C LEU A 4 16.57 -10.10 15.27
N ASN A 5 17.79 -10.21 14.71
CA ASN A 5 18.93 -10.77 15.43
C ASN A 5 20.07 -9.77 15.69
N MET A 6 20.10 -8.61 14.99
CA MET A 6 21.24 -7.69 15.00
C MET A 6 20.84 -6.28 15.48
N ARG A 7 19.82 -6.18 16.33
CA ARG A 7 19.45 -4.89 16.94
C ARG A 7 20.51 -4.43 17.92
N ALA A 8 20.65 -3.11 18.06
CA ALA A 8 21.52 -2.53 19.07
C ALA A 8 21.09 -2.99 20.48
N PRO A 9 22.05 -3.12 21.42
CA PRO A 9 21.74 -3.45 22.81
C PRO A 9 20.67 -2.52 23.41
N GLY A 10 19.65 -3.11 24.05
CA GLY A 10 18.51 -2.36 24.62
C GLY A 10 17.41 -1.96 23.64
N MET A 11 17.58 -2.17 22.32
CA MET A 11 16.55 -1.96 21.32
C MET A 11 15.61 -3.14 21.23
N THR A 12 14.51 -3.11 21.97
CA THR A 12 13.42 -4.09 21.84
C THR A 12 12.60 -3.82 20.56
N LEU A 13 11.78 -4.77 20.14
CA LEU A 13 10.94 -4.60 18.95
C LEU A 13 10.07 -3.34 19.02
N MET A 14 9.44 -3.06 20.17
CA MET A 14 8.59 -1.88 20.37
C MET A 14 9.36 -0.55 20.55
N LYS A 15 10.69 -0.59 20.46
CA LYS A 15 11.54 0.62 20.41
C LYS A 15 12.11 0.87 19.01
N MET A 16 11.83 0.02 18.04
CA MET A 16 12.27 0.22 16.65
C MET A 16 11.53 1.38 15.99
N PRO A 17 12.18 2.14 15.09
CA PRO A 17 11.48 3.08 14.23
C PRO A 17 10.35 2.38 13.44
N LEU A 18 9.23 3.06 13.22
CA LEU A 18 8.09 2.48 12.50
C LEU A 18 8.48 2.07 11.07
N PHE A 19 9.39 2.79 10.42
CA PHE A 19 9.96 2.42 9.14
C PHE A 19 10.56 1.01 9.14
N VAL A 20 11.27 0.63 10.21
CA VAL A 20 11.85 -0.72 10.35
C VAL A 20 10.76 -1.78 10.51
N TRP A 21 9.68 -1.47 11.24
CA TRP A 21 8.51 -2.35 11.36
C TRP A 21 7.84 -2.61 10.01
N THR A 22 7.66 -1.56 9.19
CA THR A 22 7.03 -1.71 7.88
C THR A 22 7.85 -2.61 6.96
N TRP A 23 9.17 -2.49 6.95
CA TRP A 23 10.04 -3.38 6.18
C TRP A 23 10.07 -4.82 6.69
N LEU A 24 10.03 -5.01 8.02
CA LEU A 24 9.96 -6.36 8.60
C LEU A 24 8.67 -7.06 8.19
N ILE A 25 7.54 -6.38 8.27
CA ILE A 25 6.23 -6.91 7.89
C ILE A 25 6.16 -7.16 6.38
N THR A 26 6.69 -6.26 5.56
CA THR A 26 6.80 -6.43 4.11
C THR A 26 7.61 -7.68 3.74
N ALA A 27 8.71 -7.94 4.45
CA ALA A 27 9.50 -9.15 4.23
C ALA A 27 8.70 -10.45 4.50
N TYR A 28 7.86 -10.46 5.53
CA TYR A 28 6.96 -11.60 5.78
C TYR A 28 5.91 -11.77 4.68
N LEU A 29 5.33 -10.68 4.19
CA LEU A 29 4.41 -10.73 3.06
C LEU A 29 5.07 -11.32 1.82
N LEU A 30 6.28 -10.86 1.46
CA LEU A 30 7.04 -11.36 0.32
C LEU A 30 7.30 -12.87 0.43
N ILE A 31 7.77 -13.34 1.60
CA ILE A 31 8.06 -14.76 1.83
C ILE A 31 6.80 -15.61 1.64
N ALA A 32 5.65 -15.13 2.08
CA ALA A 32 4.40 -15.89 2.01
C ALA A 32 3.78 -15.88 0.61
N THR A 33 3.91 -14.79 -0.17
CA THR A 33 3.17 -14.60 -1.42
C THR A 33 3.96 -14.93 -2.68
N MET A 34 5.28 -14.71 -2.69
CA MET A 34 6.11 -14.96 -3.89
C MET A 34 6.09 -16.42 -4.37
N PRO A 35 6.08 -17.45 -3.49
CA PRO A 35 5.94 -18.83 -3.95
C PRO A 35 4.60 -19.10 -4.67
N VAL A 36 3.53 -18.42 -4.27
CA VAL A 36 2.21 -18.57 -4.91
C VAL A 36 2.23 -18.00 -6.32
N LEU A 37 2.80 -16.80 -6.50
CA LEU A 37 3.01 -16.22 -7.82
C LEU A 37 3.88 -17.13 -8.70
N ALA A 38 5.00 -17.62 -8.16
CA ALA A 38 5.90 -18.54 -8.87
C ALA A 38 5.15 -19.80 -9.34
N GLY A 39 4.27 -20.36 -8.49
CA GLY A 39 3.40 -21.48 -8.84
C GLY A 39 2.45 -21.15 -9.99
N ALA A 40 1.74 -20.02 -9.90
CA ALA A 40 0.82 -19.58 -10.97
C ALA A 40 1.51 -19.41 -12.32
N VAL A 41 2.66 -18.72 -12.32
CA VAL A 41 3.44 -18.51 -13.56
C VAL A 41 4.01 -19.82 -14.10
N THR A 42 4.48 -20.72 -13.23
CA THR A 42 4.97 -22.04 -13.67
C THR A 42 3.85 -22.86 -14.34
N MET A 43 2.66 -22.91 -13.74
CA MET A 43 1.50 -23.59 -14.34
C MET A 43 1.14 -22.97 -15.71
N LEU A 44 1.15 -21.64 -15.82
CA LEU A 44 0.90 -20.95 -17.09
C LEU A 44 1.97 -21.28 -18.15
N LEU A 45 3.24 -21.35 -17.74
CA LEU A 45 4.34 -21.73 -18.64
C LEU A 45 4.22 -23.20 -19.11
N THR A 46 3.81 -24.10 -18.24
CA THR A 46 3.60 -25.51 -18.63
C THR A 46 2.39 -25.67 -19.54
N ASP A 47 1.32 -24.90 -19.36
CA ASP A 47 0.19 -24.86 -20.29
C ASP A 47 0.64 -24.40 -21.68
N LYS A 48 1.54 -23.41 -21.74
CA LYS A 48 2.02 -22.85 -23.00
C LYS A 48 3.05 -23.76 -23.72
N PHE A 49 3.95 -24.41 -22.98
CA PHE A 49 5.12 -25.06 -23.57
C PHE A 49 5.21 -26.57 -23.33
N ALA A 50 4.46 -27.11 -22.35
CA ALA A 50 4.54 -28.52 -21.96
C ALA A 50 3.24 -29.31 -22.14
N GLY A 51 2.23 -28.69 -22.78
CA GLY A 51 0.98 -29.37 -23.12
C GLY A 51 0.06 -29.71 -21.94
N THR A 52 0.26 -29.04 -20.79
CA THR A 52 -0.69 -29.09 -19.67
C THR A 52 -1.91 -28.20 -19.96
N SER A 53 -2.96 -28.32 -19.17
CA SER A 53 -4.19 -27.53 -19.33
C SER A 53 -4.77 -27.09 -17.98
N PHE A 54 -3.93 -26.55 -17.11
CA PHE A 54 -4.37 -26.02 -15.81
C PHE A 54 -5.43 -24.93 -15.94
N PHE A 55 -5.28 -24.07 -16.94
CA PHE A 55 -6.12 -22.88 -17.15
C PHE A 55 -6.87 -22.90 -18.48
N ASN A 56 -6.72 -23.96 -19.27
CA ASN A 56 -7.42 -24.13 -20.54
C ASN A 56 -8.71 -24.95 -20.36
N ALA A 57 -9.86 -24.29 -20.48
CA ALA A 57 -11.16 -24.93 -20.30
C ALA A 57 -11.40 -26.11 -21.28
N ALA A 58 -10.91 -26.01 -22.52
CA ALA A 58 -11.05 -27.09 -23.52
C ALA A 58 -10.30 -28.36 -23.11
N GLY A 59 -9.26 -28.25 -22.30
CA GLY A 59 -8.50 -29.37 -21.74
C GLY A 59 -8.94 -29.81 -20.34
N GLY A 60 -10.04 -29.25 -19.81
CA GLY A 60 -10.56 -29.55 -18.47
C GLY A 60 -10.00 -28.64 -17.37
N GLY A 61 -9.25 -27.58 -17.71
CA GLY A 61 -8.75 -26.60 -16.79
C GLY A 61 -9.76 -25.48 -16.49
N ASP A 62 -9.37 -24.55 -15.61
CA ASP A 62 -10.22 -23.44 -15.20
C ASP A 62 -9.44 -22.12 -15.21
N PRO A 63 -9.76 -21.16 -16.11
CA PRO A 63 -9.13 -19.84 -16.11
C PRO A 63 -9.45 -19.01 -14.86
N VAL A 64 -10.56 -19.24 -14.17
CA VAL A 64 -10.89 -18.58 -12.92
C VAL A 64 -9.95 -19.03 -11.80
N MET A 65 -9.48 -20.28 -11.84
CA MET A 65 -8.46 -20.76 -10.92
C MET A 65 -7.15 -19.94 -11.02
N PHE A 66 -6.72 -19.56 -12.25
CA PHE A 66 -5.58 -18.66 -12.41
C PHE A 66 -5.80 -17.35 -11.69
N GLN A 67 -6.99 -16.75 -11.83
CA GLN A 67 -7.31 -15.47 -11.16
C GLN A 67 -7.24 -15.59 -9.64
N HIS A 68 -7.75 -16.67 -9.06
CA HIS A 68 -7.66 -16.91 -7.62
C HIS A 68 -6.21 -17.02 -7.14
N ILE A 69 -5.39 -17.82 -7.82
CA ILE A 69 -3.98 -18.00 -7.43
C ILE A 69 -3.21 -16.71 -7.63
N PHE A 70 -3.41 -16.01 -8.75
CA PHE A 70 -2.76 -14.74 -9.03
C PHE A 70 -3.13 -13.68 -7.99
N TRP A 71 -4.42 -13.49 -7.69
CA TRP A 71 -4.86 -12.45 -6.77
C TRP A 71 -4.58 -12.76 -5.30
N PHE A 72 -4.42 -14.02 -4.93
CA PHE A 72 -3.89 -14.39 -3.61
C PHE A 72 -2.48 -13.83 -3.38
N PHE A 73 -1.68 -13.69 -4.43
CA PHE A 73 -0.46 -12.88 -4.42
C PHE A 73 -0.78 -11.40 -4.65
N GLY A 74 -1.59 -11.08 -5.66
CA GLY A 74 -1.73 -9.73 -6.21
C GLY A 74 -2.30 -8.71 -5.24
N HIS A 75 -3.19 -9.08 -4.32
CA HIS A 75 -3.66 -8.14 -3.31
C HIS A 75 -2.62 -7.89 -2.21
N PRO A 76 -1.98 -8.89 -1.59
CA PRO A 76 -0.83 -8.63 -0.73
C PRO A 76 0.29 -7.83 -1.40
N GLU A 77 0.49 -7.94 -2.71
CA GLU A 77 1.49 -7.17 -3.46
C GLU A 77 1.26 -5.66 -3.33
N VAL A 78 0.01 -5.17 -3.44
CA VAL A 78 -0.26 -3.74 -3.27
C VAL A 78 0.06 -3.25 -1.85
N TYR A 79 -0.05 -4.11 -0.84
CA TYR A 79 0.38 -3.80 0.52
C TYR A 79 1.90 -3.91 0.70
N ILE A 80 2.57 -4.81 0.00
CA ILE A 80 4.04 -4.84 -0.09
C ILE A 80 4.57 -3.50 -0.60
N LEU A 81 3.90 -2.90 -1.58
CA LEU A 81 4.27 -1.59 -2.14
C LEU A 81 4.00 -0.43 -1.18
N ILE A 82 2.87 -0.43 -0.48
CA ILE A 82 2.46 0.73 0.32
C ILE A 82 2.99 0.72 1.76
N LEU A 83 3.25 -0.43 2.38
CA LEU A 83 3.70 -0.48 3.77
C LEU A 83 5.02 0.26 4.02
N PRO A 84 6.07 0.12 3.18
CA PRO A 84 7.28 0.93 3.31
C PRO A 84 7.01 2.44 3.23
N ALA A 85 6.07 2.85 2.36
CA ALA A 85 5.62 4.23 2.23
C ALA A 85 5.02 4.77 3.54
N PHE A 86 4.19 3.96 4.22
CA PHE A 86 3.67 4.31 5.55
C PHE A 86 4.79 4.53 6.57
N GLY A 87 5.86 3.74 6.48
CA GLY A 87 7.05 3.89 7.32
C GLY A 87 7.79 5.20 7.05
N ILE A 88 7.96 5.57 5.78
CA ILE A 88 8.60 6.82 5.36
C ILE A 88 7.82 8.03 5.90
N VAL A 89 6.51 8.09 5.64
CA VAL A 89 5.65 9.18 6.09
C VAL A 89 5.64 9.29 7.61
N SER A 90 5.66 8.15 8.30
CA SER A 90 5.73 8.09 9.77
C SER A 90 7.08 8.55 10.35
N ALA A 91 8.12 8.65 9.52
CA ALA A 91 9.40 9.26 9.92
C ALA A 91 9.45 10.76 9.58
N ILE A 92 8.90 11.17 8.46
CA ILE A 92 8.95 12.56 7.96
C ILE A 92 7.98 13.47 8.72
N VAL A 93 6.71 13.07 8.86
CA VAL A 93 5.68 13.87 9.52
C VAL A 93 6.09 14.29 10.94
N PRO A 94 6.55 13.41 11.85
CA PRO A 94 7.00 13.81 13.17
C PRO A 94 8.18 14.78 13.14
N THR A 95 9.11 14.60 12.22
CA THR A 95 10.29 15.43 12.07
C THR A 95 9.92 16.88 11.76
N PHE A 96 9.05 17.08 10.77
CA PHE A 96 8.65 18.41 10.32
C PHE A 96 7.50 19.01 11.14
N ALA A 97 6.75 18.20 11.89
CA ALA A 97 5.80 18.67 12.90
C ALA A 97 6.45 18.98 14.25
N ARG A 98 7.72 18.60 14.43
CA ARG A 98 8.47 18.72 15.69
C ARG A 98 7.74 18.11 16.88
N LYS A 99 7.08 17.00 16.65
CA LYS A 99 6.34 16.21 17.65
C LYS A 99 6.64 14.73 17.52
N PRO A 100 6.61 13.98 18.62
CA PRO A 100 6.65 12.51 18.51
C PRO A 100 5.44 11.98 17.72
N LEU A 101 5.63 10.85 17.04
CA LEU A 101 4.55 10.17 16.32
C LEU A 101 3.42 9.81 17.29
N PHE A 102 2.22 10.32 17.03
CA PHE A 102 1.04 9.98 17.82
C PHE A 102 0.69 8.50 17.65
N GLY A 103 0.43 7.82 18.75
CA GLY A 103 -0.06 6.45 18.74
C GLY A 103 0.92 5.43 18.15
N TYR A 104 2.21 5.48 18.46
CA TYR A 104 3.20 4.55 17.93
C TYR A 104 2.77 3.08 17.99
N SER A 105 2.30 2.60 19.15
CA SER A 105 1.86 1.20 19.29
C SER A 105 0.67 0.88 18.40
N SER A 106 -0.34 1.77 18.32
CA SER A 106 -1.49 1.57 17.42
C SER A 106 -1.07 1.57 15.95
N MET A 107 -0.03 2.34 15.58
CA MET A 107 0.54 2.32 14.22
C MET A 107 1.20 0.98 13.90
N VAL A 108 1.92 0.38 14.85
CA VAL A 108 2.53 -0.96 14.70
C VAL A 108 1.44 -2.01 14.51
N TYR A 109 0.45 -2.05 15.41
CA TYR A 109 -0.65 -3.02 15.33
C TYR A 109 -1.51 -2.83 14.08
N ALA A 110 -1.80 -1.59 13.69
CA ALA A 110 -2.52 -1.31 12.46
C ALA A 110 -1.75 -1.83 11.22
N THR A 111 -0.43 -1.66 11.18
CA THR A 111 0.39 -2.20 10.09
C THR A 111 0.34 -3.72 10.03
N ALA A 112 0.46 -4.40 11.17
CA ALA A 112 0.37 -5.85 11.26
C ALA A 112 -1.03 -6.36 10.88
N SER A 113 -2.09 -5.67 11.31
CA SER A 113 -3.49 -6.00 10.97
C SER A 113 -3.75 -5.89 9.47
N ILE A 114 -3.27 -4.82 8.82
CA ILE A 114 -3.38 -4.66 7.37
C ILE A 114 -2.70 -5.83 6.65
N ALA A 115 -1.48 -6.18 7.05
CA ALA A 115 -0.74 -7.29 6.45
C ALA A 115 -1.48 -8.63 6.62
N PHE A 116 -2.02 -8.91 7.80
CA PHE A 116 -2.80 -10.12 8.03
C PHE A 116 -4.08 -10.15 7.18
N LEU A 117 -4.87 -9.07 7.21
CA LEU A 117 -6.11 -8.97 6.45
C LEU A 117 -5.87 -9.10 4.94
N SER A 118 -4.71 -8.68 4.44
CA SER A 118 -4.38 -8.72 3.02
C SER A 118 -4.47 -10.13 2.41
N PHE A 119 -4.32 -11.18 3.22
CA PHE A 119 -4.41 -12.57 2.75
C PHE A 119 -5.83 -13.12 2.60
N ILE A 120 -6.84 -12.43 3.11
CA ILE A 120 -8.22 -12.94 3.11
C ILE A 120 -9.20 -12.10 2.30
N VAL A 121 -8.69 -11.22 1.43
CA VAL A 121 -9.51 -10.24 0.68
C VAL A 121 -9.34 -10.31 -0.83
N TRP A 122 -8.47 -11.15 -1.36
CA TRP A 122 -8.01 -11.11 -2.76
C TRP A 122 -9.13 -11.16 -3.80
N ALA A 123 -10.23 -11.87 -3.54
CA ALA A 123 -11.25 -12.08 -4.56
C ALA A 123 -12.21 -10.89 -4.75
N HIS A 124 -12.00 -9.76 -4.06
CA HIS A 124 -12.64 -8.51 -4.48
C HIS A 124 -12.16 -8.03 -5.86
N HIS A 125 -11.04 -8.53 -6.36
CA HIS A 125 -10.62 -8.35 -7.76
C HIS A 125 -11.41 -9.21 -8.75
N MET A 126 -12.36 -10.02 -8.27
CA MET A 126 -13.05 -11.05 -9.04
C MET A 126 -14.58 -11.03 -8.87
N PHE A 127 -15.17 -9.91 -8.45
CA PHE A 127 -16.63 -9.85 -8.22
C PHE A 127 -17.45 -10.14 -9.49
N THR A 128 -16.91 -9.91 -10.68
CA THR A 128 -17.62 -10.09 -11.95
C THR A 128 -17.38 -11.46 -12.61
N VAL A 129 -16.62 -12.38 -11.97
CA VAL A 129 -16.36 -13.73 -12.56
C VAL A 129 -17.47 -14.75 -12.32
N GLY A 130 -18.53 -14.39 -11.60
CA GLY A 130 -19.64 -15.30 -11.29
C GLY A 130 -19.45 -16.06 -9.98
N MET A 131 -18.87 -15.45 -8.96
CA MET A 131 -18.78 -16.04 -7.62
C MET A 131 -20.17 -16.25 -6.99
N PRO A 132 -20.33 -17.29 -6.14
CA PRO A 132 -21.53 -17.41 -5.30
C PRO A 132 -21.69 -16.17 -4.38
N VAL A 133 -22.93 -15.74 -4.18
CA VAL A 133 -23.27 -14.54 -3.35
C VAL A 133 -22.62 -14.59 -1.95
N VAL A 134 -22.53 -15.77 -1.33
CA VAL A 134 -21.86 -15.94 -0.04
C VAL A 134 -20.38 -15.59 -0.12
N GLY A 135 -19.72 -15.94 -1.22
CA GLY A 135 -18.32 -15.56 -1.47
C GLY A 135 -18.17 -14.06 -1.70
N GLU A 136 -19.05 -13.45 -2.50
CA GLU A 136 -19.04 -11.99 -2.70
C GLU A 136 -19.22 -11.24 -1.38
N LEU A 137 -20.19 -11.64 -0.55
CA LEU A 137 -20.41 -11.04 0.76
C LEU A 137 -19.19 -11.19 1.69
N PHE A 138 -18.59 -12.38 1.71
CA PHE A 138 -17.39 -12.62 2.51
C PHE A 138 -16.25 -11.66 2.11
N PHE A 139 -15.89 -11.64 0.82
CA PHE A 139 -14.79 -10.80 0.33
C PHE A 139 -15.11 -9.31 0.44
N MET A 140 -16.36 -8.90 0.26
CA MET A 140 -16.82 -7.54 0.47
C MET A 140 -16.56 -7.09 1.93
N TYR A 141 -17.08 -7.81 2.89
CA TYR A 141 -16.93 -7.43 4.30
C TYR A 141 -15.49 -7.55 4.78
N ALA A 142 -14.77 -8.59 4.40
CA ALA A 142 -13.36 -8.76 4.72
C ALA A 142 -12.51 -7.59 4.18
N THR A 143 -12.80 -7.14 2.96
CA THR A 143 -12.11 -5.99 2.35
C THR A 143 -12.43 -4.69 3.08
N MET A 144 -13.69 -4.45 3.42
CA MET A 144 -14.11 -3.26 4.17
C MET A 144 -13.45 -3.18 5.55
N MET A 145 -13.13 -4.31 6.19
CA MET A 145 -12.43 -4.34 7.48
C MET A 145 -11.04 -3.69 7.42
N ILE A 146 -10.37 -3.68 6.26
CA ILE A 146 -9.05 -3.03 6.10
C ILE A 146 -9.15 -1.50 6.28
N ALA A 147 -10.32 -0.91 6.04
CA ALA A 147 -10.52 0.52 6.25
C ALA A 147 -10.29 0.95 7.71
N VAL A 148 -10.55 0.07 8.68
CA VAL A 148 -10.40 0.37 10.11
C VAL A 148 -8.92 0.63 10.49
N PRO A 149 -8.00 -0.33 10.33
CA PRO A 149 -6.59 -0.08 10.66
C PRO A 149 -5.96 0.99 9.75
N THR A 150 -6.41 1.15 8.52
CA THR A 150 -5.96 2.23 7.62
C THR A 150 -6.41 3.60 8.15
N GLY A 151 -7.65 3.72 8.59
CA GLY A 151 -8.18 4.92 9.23
C GLY A 151 -7.43 5.30 10.50
N VAL A 152 -7.04 4.32 11.33
CA VAL A 152 -6.17 4.55 12.50
C VAL A 152 -4.85 5.19 12.08
N LYS A 153 -4.24 4.76 10.98
CA LYS A 153 -2.98 5.35 10.49
C LYS A 153 -3.16 6.81 10.05
N VAL A 154 -4.18 7.06 9.22
CA VAL A 154 -4.48 8.43 8.76
C VAL A 154 -4.76 9.35 9.95
N PHE A 155 -5.59 8.91 10.89
CA PHE A 155 -5.89 9.66 12.12
C PHE A 155 -4.61 9.97 12.92
N ASN A 156 -3.71 9.02 13.05
CA ASN A 156 -2.47 9.20 13.82
C ASN A 156 -1.51 10.17 13.11
N TRP A 157 -1.41 10.17 11.78
CA TRP A 157 -0.64 11.17 11.05
C TRP A 157 -1.22 12.58 11.21
N VAL A 158 -2.53 12.73 11.07
CA VAL A 158 -3.22 14.01 11.29
C VAL A 158 -3.03 14.48 12.74
N SER A 159 -3.17 13.59 13.72
CA SER A 159 -2.97 13.90 15.14
C SER A 159 -1.51 14.28 15.46
N THR A 160 -0.54 13.71 14.74
CA THR A 160 0.87 14.11 14.86
C THR A 160 1.07 15.53 14.36
N MET A 161 0.43 15.90 13.24
CA MET A 161 0.49 17.27 12.71
C MET A 161 -0.31 18.27 13.55
N TRP A 162 -1.39 17.85 14.16
CA TRP A 162 -2.27 18.72 14.97
C TRP A 162 -1.52 19.39 16.12
N LYS A 163 -1.59 20.72 16.19
CA LYS A 163 -0.85 21.55 17.15
C LYS A 163 0.66 21.31 17.13
N GLY A 164 1.23 20.84 16.03
CA GLY A 164 2.67 20.76 15.80
C GLY A 164 3.24 22.10 15.34
N SER A 165 4.53 22.29 15.57
CA SER A 165 5.29 23.43 15.01
C SER A 165 5.73 23.06 13.59
N MET A 166 4.78 23.00 12.67
CA MET A 166 5.01 22.49 11.31
C MET A 166 5.85 23.44 10.46
N THR A 167 6.76 22.86 9.71
CA THR A 167 7.49 23.55 8.64
C THR A 167 7.18 22.84 7.31
N PHE A 168 7.15 23.61 6.20
CA PHE A 168 6.63 23.14 4.91
C PHE A 168 7.76 23.09 3.86
N GLU A 169 8.83 22.40 4.19
CA GLU A 169 9.88 22.04 3.26
C GLU A 169 9.39 20.93 2.32
N THR A 170 10.06 20.77 1.20
CA THR A 170 9.69 19.83 0.13
C THR A 170 9.35 18.41 0.63
N PRO A 171 10.12 17.77 1.53
CA PRO A 171 9.75 16.44 2.05
C PRO A 171 8.40 16.42 2.76
N MET A 172 8.11 17.47 3.53
CA MET A 172 6.84 17.57 4.27
C MET A 172 5.67 17.83 3.34
N LEU A 173 5.84 18.60 2.25
CA LEU A 173 4.79 18.79 1.26
C LEU A 173 4.38 17.46 0.61
N PHE A 174 5.36 16.65 0.21
CA PHE A 174 5.07 15.31 -0.33
C PHE A 174 4.43 14.40 0.72
N ALA A 175 4.82 14.48 1.99
CA ALA A 175 4.20 13.70 3.06
C ALA A 175 2.75 14.13 3.34
N ILE A 176 2.44 15.43 3.33
CA ILE A 176 1.07 15.95 3.45
C ILE A 176 0.26 15.56 2.21
N GLY A 177 0.84 15.74 1.02
CA GLY A 177 0.22 15.29 -0.24
C GLY A 177 -0.13 13.80 -0.20
N PHE A 178 0.77 12.97 0.29
CA PHE A 178 0.50 11.56 0.56
C PHE A 178 -0.75 11.38 1.45
N VAL A 179 -0.79 12.01 2.63
CA VAL A 179 -1.90 11.82 3.60
C VAL A 179 -3.24 12.19 2.97
N ILE A 180 -3.30 13.32 2.25
CA ILE A 180 -4.55 13.80 1.61
C ILE A 180 -4.96 12.88 0.47
N MET A 181 -4.06 12.66 -0.48
CA MET A 181 -4.37 11.95 -1.72
C MET A 181 -4.61 10.46 -1.47
N PHE A 182 -3.81 9.84 -0.59
CA PHE A 182 -4.02 8.47 -0.15
C PHE A 182 -5.38 8.30 0.54
N THR A 183 -5.85 9.28 1.30
CA THR A 183 -7.19 9.24 1.92
C THR A 183 -8.29 9.27 0.88
N ILE A 184 -8.17 10.12 -0.16
CA ILE A 184 -9.11 10.16 -1.29
C ILE A 184 -9.12 8.79 -2.01
N GLY A 185 -7.95 8.23 -2.30
CA GLY A 185 -7.81 6.89 -2.88
C GLY A 185 -8.37 5.78 -1.98
N GLY A 186 -8.26 5.94 -0.66
CA GLY A 186 -8.86 5.01 0.31
C GLY A 186 -10.39 5.02 0.26
N PHE A 187 -11.01 6.18 0.10
CA PHE A 187 -12.47 6.27 -0.08
C PHE A 187 -12.94 5.64 -1.38
N SER A 188 -12.24 5.85 -2.50
CA SER A 188 -12.57 5.16 -3.75
C SER A 188 -12.39 3.65 -3.64
N GLY A 189 -11.36 3.19 -2.88
CA GLY A 189 -11.17 1.78 -2.58
C GLY A 189 -12.30 1.17 -1.74
N LEU A 190 -12.84 1.94 -0.79
CA LEU A 190 -14.01 1.52 -0.01
C LEU A 190 -15.26 1.35 -0.91
N MET A 191 -15.43 2.23 -1.90
CA MET A 191 -16.51 2.09 -2.89
C MET A 191 -16.34 0.82 -3.74
N LEU A 192 -15.11 0.53 -4.21
CA LEU A 192 -14.79 -0.69 -4.97
C LEU A 192 -14.89 -1.97 -4.12
N ALA A 193 -14.72 -1.86 -2.80
CA ALA A 193 -14.91 -3.01 -1.90
C ALA A 193 -16.36 -3.50 -1.83
N ILE A 194 -17.31 -2.66 -2.21
CA ILE A 194 -18.76 -2.96 -2.17
C ILE A 194 -19.15 -3.65 -3.48
N ALA A 195 -19.38 -4.97 -3.47
CA ALA A 195 -19.63 -5.75 -4.67
C ALA A 195 -20.73 -5.16 -5.60
N PRO A 196 -21.92 -4.76 -5.13
CA PRO A 196 -22.93 -4.11 -5.97
C PRO A 196 -22.45 -2.82 -6.65
N ALA A 197 -21.56 -2.06 -6.02
CA ALA A 197 -20.98 -0.87 -6.62
C ALA A 197 -19.90 -1.26 -7.64
N ASP A 198 -19.06 -2.24 -7.31
CA ASP A 198 -17.99 -2.70 -8.20
C ASP A 198 -18.51 -3.29 -9.51
N PHE A 199 -19.71 -3.89 -9.54
CA PHE A 199 -20.33 -4.32 -10.79
C PHE A 199 -20.48 -3.18 -11.83
N GLN A 200 -20.54 -1.93 -11.39
CA GLN A 200 -20.58 -0.75 -12.27
C GLN A 200 -19.18 -0.17 -12.54
N TYR A 201 -18.25 -0.32 -11.59
CA TYR A 201 -16.91 0.29 -11.67
C TYR A 201 -15.84 -0.67 -12.17
N HIS A 202 -16.08 -1.99 -12.12
CA HIS A 202 -15.11 -3.01 -12.54
C HIS A 202 -14.69 -2.79 -14.00
N ASP A 203 -13.39 -2.94 -14.27
CA ASP A 203 -12.77 -2.71 -15.58
C ASP A 203 -13.02 -1.30 -16.16
N THR A 204 -13.34 -0.32 -15.34
CA THR A 204 -13.46 1.08 -15.75
C THR A 204 -12.25 1.90 -15.31
N TYR A 205 -12.17 3.14 -15.83
CA TYR A 205 -11.11 4.08 -15.43
C TYR A 205 -11.21 4.52 -13.95
N PHE A 206 -12.34 4.29 -13.29
CA PHE A 206 -12.49 4.51 -11.85
C PHE A 206 -11.55 3.62 -11.03
N VAL A 207 -11.36 2.36 -11.43
CA VAL A 207 -10.38 1.46 -10.80
C VAL A 207 -8.96 1.97 -11.02
N VAL A 208 -8.66 2.43 -12.25
CA VAL A 208 -7.36 3.02 -12.60
C VAL A 208 -7.08 4.25 -11.74
N ALA A 209 -8.05 5.13 -11.58
CA ALA A 209 -7.95 6.29 -10.69
C ALA A 209 -7.68 5.86 -9.24
N HIS A 210 -8.43 4.88 -8.73
CA HIS A 210 -8.24 4.38 -7.38
C HIS A 210 -6.79 3.98 -7.11
N PHE A 211 -6.25 3.04 -7.91
CA PHE A 211 -4.92 2.54 -7.58
C PHE A 211 -3.82 3.57 -7.86
N HIS A 212 -4.00 4.54 -8.76
CA HIS A 212 -3.05 5.63 -8.91
C HIS A 212 -3.07 6.60 -7.72
N TYR A 213 -4.24 6.88 -7.13
CA TYR A 213 -4.31 7.68 -5.91
C TYR A 213 -3.63 6.98 -4.71
N VAL A 214 -3.76 5.66 -4.56
CA VAL A 214 -3.11 4.96 -3.44
C VAL A 214 -1.65 4.58 -3.71
N LEU A 215 -1.24 4.32 -4.96
CA LEU A 215 0.12 3.91 -5.28
C LEU A 215 1.01 5.07 -5.77
N VAL A 216 0.54 5.91 -6.69
CA VAL A 216 1.37 7.02 -7.20
C VAL A 216 1.46 8.12 -6.15
N THR A 217 0.34 8.65 -5.67
CA THR A 217 0.37 9.65 -4.60
C THR A 217 0.64 9.03 -3.22
N GLY A 218 0.53 7.72 -3.11
CA GLY A 218 0.98 6.95 -1.95
C GLY A 218 2.47 6.62 -2.03
N ALA A 219 2.83 5.51 -2.68
CA ALA A 219 4.22 5.01 -2.67
C ALA A 219 5.19 5.99 -3.32
N VAL A 220 4.89 6.54 -4.53
CA VAL A 220 5.84 7.42 -5.23
C VAL A 220 6.03 8.74 -4.49
N TYR A 221 4.96 9.36 -3.95
CA TYR A 221 5.12 10.59 -3.15
C TYR A 221 5.97 10.35 -1.91
N SER A 222 5.79 9.21 -1.24
CA SER A 222 6.63 8.89 -0.08
C SER A 222 8.09 8.65 -0.48
N ILE A 223 8.37 8.03 -1.64
CA ILE A 223 9.72 7.87 -2.17
C ILE A 223 10.34 9.24 -2.49
N MET A 224 9.59 10.16 -3.11
CA MET A 224 10.07 11.53 -3.35
C MET A 224 10.34 12.26 -2.03
N ALA A 225 9.43 12.16 -1.06
CA ALA A 225 9.65 12.71 0.28
C ALA A 225 10.93 12.13 0.93
N ALA A 226 11.14 10.82 0.81
CA ALA A 226 12.32 10.13 1.30
C ALA A 226 13.61 10.63 0.62
N ALA A 227 13.58 10.77 -0.71
CA ALA A 227 14.72 11.27 -1.48
C ALA A 227 15.11 12.69 -1.04
N TYR A 228 14.16 13.61 -0.97
CA TYR A 228 14.40 14.97 -0.49
C TYR A 228 14.85 15.02 0.96
N TYR A 229 14.42 14.08 1.81
CA TYR A 229 14.75 14.05 3.23
C TYR A 229 16.10 13.39 3.53
N TRP A 230 16.42 12.26 2.86
CA TRP A 230 17.62 11.49 3.19
C TRP A 230 18.81 11.78 2.28
N LEU A 231 18.61 12.12 1.00
CA LEU A 231 19.71 12.37 0.07
C LEU A 231 20.65 13.47 0.54
N PRO A 232 20.17 14.62 1.06
CA PRO A 232 21.05 15.64 1.64
C PRO A 232 21.89 15.13 2.82
N LYS A 233 21.35 14.21 3.62
CA LYS A 233 22.07 13.61 4.75
C LYS A 233 23.17 12.64 4.30
N TRP A 234 22.96 11.97 3.16
CA TRP A 234 23.95 11.03 2.63
C TRP A 234 25.06 11.72 1.86
N THR A 235 24.73 12.79 1.14
CA THR A 235 25.66 13.48 0.24
C THR A 235 26.31 14.71 0.87
N GLY A 236 25.72 15.26 1.92
CA GLY A 236 26.11 16.54 2.52
C GLY A 236 25.67 17.76 1.69
N ASN A 237 25.00 17.57 0.56
CA ASN A 237 24.57 18.63 -0.35
C ASN A 237 23.06 18.83 -0.27
N MET A 238 22.62 20.08 -0.10
CA MET A 238 21.21 20.44 -0.09
C MET A 238 20.72 20.68 -1.53
N TYR A 239 19.51 20.23 -1.84
CA TYR A 239 18.83 20.53 -3.10
C TYR A 239 18.27 21.96 -3.13
N ASP A 240 17.88 22.44 -4.30
CA ASP A 240 17.18 23.73 -4.43
C ASP A 240 15.71 23.57 -3.97
N GLU A 241 15.37 24.24 -2.89
CA GLU A 241 14.05 24.17 -2.26
C GLU A 241 12.92 24.71 -3.17
N LYS A 242 13.22 25.74 -4.01
CA LYS A 242 12.21 26.28 -4.93
C LYS A 242 11.86 25.27 -6.02
N LEU A 243 12.88 24.63 -6.59
CA LEU A 243 12.68 23.56 -7.57
C LEU A 243 11.99 22.35 -6.95
N GLY A 244 12.33 22.00 -5.71
CA GLY A 244 11.66 20.94 -4.98
C GLY A 244 10.17 21.21 -4.76
N LYS A 245 9.80 22.40 -4.34
CA LYS A 245 8.39 22.83 -4.19
C LYS A 245 7.66 22.88 -5.53
N MET A 246 8.33 23.35 -6.57
CA MET A 246 7.76 23.34 -7.93
C MET A 246 7.49 21.92 -8.42
N HIS A 247 8.42 20.98 -8.17
CA HIS A 247 8.23 19.56 -8.48
C HIS A 247 6.98 19.00 -7.76
N PHE A 248 6.81 19.28 -6.46
CA PHE A 248 5.62 18.85 -5.72
C PHE A 248 4.33 19.38 -6.35
N TRP A 249 4.25 20.69 -6.62
CA TRP A 249 3.03 21.30 -7.13
C TRP A 249 2.67 20.84 -8.55
N ILE A 250 3.65 20.77 -9.44
CA ILE A 250 3.43 20.27 -10.81
C ILE A 250 2.94 18.81 -10.75
N SER A 251 3.60 17.97 -9.97
CA SER A 251 3.20 16.57 -9.82
C SER A 251 1.78 16.43 -9.26
N THR A 252 1.45 17.21 -8.22
CA THR A 252 0.13 17.15 -7.59
C THR A 252 -0.98 17.61 -8.53
N ILE A 253 -0.78 18.72 -9.24
CA ILE A 253 -1.77 19.22 -10.21
C ILE A 253 -1.93 18.20 -11.34
N SER A 254 -0.83 17.71 -11.91
CA SER A 254 -0.88 16.77 -13.04
C SER A 254 -1.59 15.47 -12.70
N VAL A 255 -1.32 14.88 -11.53
CA VAL A 255 -2.00 13.66 -11.10
C VAL A 255 -3.49 13.87 -10.92
N ASN A 256 -3.91 15.00 -10.34
CA ASN A 256 -5.34 15.29 -10.19
C ASN A 256 -6.03 15.57 -11.53
N VAL A 257 -5.38 16.26 -12.46
CA VAL A 257 -5.94 16.48 -13.81
C VAL A 257 -6.08 15.15 -14.57
N LEU A 258 -5.18 14.18 -14.33
CA LEU A 258 -5.19 12.91 -15.03
C LEU A 258 -6.21 11.92 -14.45
N PHE A 259 -6.39 11.88 -13.13
CA PHE A 259 -7.12 10.81 -12.44
C PHE A 259 -8.38 11.28 -11.68
N PHE A 260 -8.65 12.56 -11.58
CA PHE A 260 -9.87 13.10 -10.98
C PHE A 260 -10.87 13.43 -12.07
#